data_8ae249e46f5710fe97cef59e6e925b77
#
_entry.id   8ae249e46f5710fe97cef59e6e925b77
#
_cell.length_a   1.000
_cell.length_b   1.000
_cell.length_c   1.000
_cell.angle_alpha   90.00
_cell.angle_beta   90.00
_cell.angle_gamma   90.00
#
_symmetry.space_group_name_H-M   'P 1'
#
loop_
_entity.id
_entity.type
_entity.pdbx_description
1 polymer ?
#
loop_
_entity_poly.entity_id
_entity_poly.type
_entity_poly.pdbx_seq_one_letter_code
_entity_poly.pdbx_strand_id
1 'polypeptide(L)'
;SRRQRQMCIRDSNAIDFTIIGMDDPLVGGIVDEFEKAGLKCFGPKKNAAILEGSKAFSKDLMKKYNIPTAAYENFTDAKEALKYLETAKFPIVLKADGLALGKGVLICNTLEEAKEGVRTIMEDKKFGTAGNTMVVEEFMTGREVSVLSFVDGKTIKIMSSAQDHKRAGDGDTGLNTGGMGNFSPSPFYTDEVDDFCKKYIYQATVDAMAKEGRPFTGVIFFGLMLTEDGPKVLEYNARFGDPEAQVVLPRMKNDIIDVMEACVDGTLDTIDLQFEDNACVCVVLASDGYPVKYEKGFKITGFEKFDGKEDYYLSLIHISEPTRRVVI
;
A
#
# COMPACT_ATOMS: atom_id res chain seq x y z
N SER A 1 -19.72 12.41 14.05
CA SER A 1 -18.88 12.13 12.86
C SER A 1 -18.56 10.63 12.79
N ARG A 2 -18.04 10.13 11.64
CA ARG A 2 -17.63 8.72 11.48
C ARG A 2 -16.58 8.31 12.53
N ARG A 3 -15.67 9.22 12.89
CA ARG A 3 -14.64 9.03 13.92
C ARG A 3 -15.27 8.84 15.32
N GLN A 4 -16.22 9.68 15.70
CA GLN A 4 -16.94 9.53 16.98
C GLN A 4 -17.67 8.20 17.06
N ARG A 5 -18.24 7.71 15.95
CA ARG A 5 -18.90 6.41 15.91
C ARG A 5 -17.93 5.25 16.16
N GLN A 6 -16.71 5.30 15.62
CA GLN A 6 -15.68 4.29 15.89
C GLN A 6 -15.25 4.28 17.36
N MET A 7 -15.07 5.44 17.97
CA MET A 7 -14.77 5.55 19.41
C MET A 7 -15.93 5.02 20.27
N CYS A 8 -17.16 5.33 19.93
CA CYS A 8 -18.34 4.80 20.64
C CYS A 8 -18.43 3.26 20.54
N ILE A 9 -18.09 2.66 19.40
CA ILE A 9 -18.04 1.21 19.22
C ILE A 9 -16.98 0.60 20.14
N ARG A 10 -15.81 1.19 20.22
CA ARG A 10 -14.72 0.78 21.12
C ARG A 10 -15.21 0.76 22.57
N ASP A 11 -15.77 1.86 23.04
CA ASP A 11 -16.18 2.00 24.44
C ASP A 11 -17.32 1.05 24.83
N SER A 12 -18.29 0.85 23.92
CA SER A 12 -19.42 -0.05 24.16
C SER A 12 -19.06 -1.54 24.14
N ASN A 13 -17.89 -1.91 23.56
CA ASN A 13 -17.43 -3.30 23.47
C ASN A 13 -16.18 -3.57 24.33
N ALA A 14 -15.75 -2.63 25.17
CA ALA A 14 -14.56 -2.75 26.03
C ALA A 14 -13.30 -3.19 25.25
N ILE A 15 -13.04 -2.55 24.11
CA ILE A 15 -11.90 -2.86 23.25
C ILE A 15 -10.64 -2.22 23.83
N ASP A 16 -9.63 -3.01 24.12
CA ASP A 16 -8.37 -2.55 24.73
C ASP A 16 -7.37 -1.98 23.71
N PHE A 17 -7.33 -2.55 22.49
CA PHE A 17 -6.40 -2.17 21.43
C PHE A 17 -7.11 -2.07 20.08
N THR A 18 -6.82 -1.01 19.31
CA THR A 18 -7.46 -0.79 18.01
C THR A 18 -6.42 -0.73 16.90
N ILE A 19 -6.64 -1.49 15.84
CA ILE A 19 -5.78 -1.51 14.65
C ILE A 19 -6.51 -0.79 13.51
N ILE A 20 -5.84 0.17 12.87
CA ILE A 20 -6.39 0.90 11.74
C ILE A 20 -5.81 0.32 10.45
N GLY A 21 -6.65 -0.42 9.72
CA GLY A 21 -6.27 -1.11 8.47
C GLY A 21 -6.60 -0.35 7.19
N MET A 22 -7.15 0.87 7.26
CA MET A 22 -7.63 1.63 6.11
C MET A 22 -6.90 2.97 5.98
N ASP A 23 -6.57 3.34 4.74
CA ASP A 23 -5.87 4.57 4.37
C ASP A 23 -6.66 5.85 4.70
N ASP A 24 -7.92 5.95 4.28
CA ASP A 24 -8.77 7.13 4.51
C ASP A 24 -8.84 7.58 5.99
N PRO A 25 -9.13 6.69 6.98
CA PRO A 25 -9.11 7.05 8.39
C PRO A 25 -7.72 7.50 8.87
N LEU A 26 -6.63 6.85 8.42
CA LEU A 26 -5.27 7.20 8.80
C LEU A 26 -4.90 8.60 8.33
N VAL A 27 -5.06 8.87 7.04
CA VAL A 27 -4.83 10.22 6.47
C VAL A 27 -5.78 11.26 7.06
N GLY A 28 -6.98 10.82 7.44
CA GLY A 28 -7.95 11.62 8.17
C GLY A 28 -7.53 11.97 9.60
N GLY A 29 -6.57 11.23 10.22
CA GLY A 29 -6.05 11.48 11.57
C GLY A 29 -6.83 10.78 12.68
N ILE A 30 -7.35 9.58 12.42
CA ILE A 30 -8.08 8.80 13.46
C ILE A 30 -7.16 8.44 14.63
N VAL A 31 -5.87 8.14 14.37
CA VAL A 31 -4.89 7.80 15.41
C VAL A 31 -4.67 8.97 16.36
N ASP A 32 -4.59 10.21 15.84
CA ASP A 32 -4.47 11.42 16.66
C ASP A 32 -5.67 11.61 17.59
N GLU A 33 -6.88 11.25 17.13
CA GLU A 33 -8.10 11.33 17.97
C GLU A 33 -8.10 10.25 19.06
N PHE A 34 -7.65 9.01 18.75
CA PHE A 34 -7.49 7.95 19.76
C PHE A 34 -6.48 8.33 20.82
N GLU A 35 -5.32 8.87 20.42
CA GLU A 35 -4.30 9.32 21.35
C GLU A 35 -4.81 10.43 22.29
N LYS A 36 -5.51 11.45 21.75
CA LYS A 36 -6.15 12.50 22.56
C LYS A 36 -7.15 11.95 23.57
N ALA A 37 -7.80 10.85 23.25
CA ALA A 37 -8.72 10.16 24.13
C ALA A 37 -8.03 9.20 25.12
N GLY A 38 -6.69 9.07 25.08
CA GLY A 38 -5.92 8.14 25.91
C GLY A 38 -6.12 6.67 25.53
N LEU A 39 -6.51 6.38 24.28
CA LEU A 39 -6.81 5.04 23.81
C LEU A 39 -5.65 4.50 22.97
N LYS A 40 -5.19 3.28 23.27
CA LYS A 40 -4.16 2.61 22.46
C LYS A 40 -4.67 2.31 21.04
N CYS A 41 -3.89 2.69 20.04
CA CYS A 41 -4.23 2.52 18.64
C CYS A 41 -2.96 2.30 17.81
N PHE A 42 -2.99 1.27 16.95
CA PHE A 42 -1.91 0.99 16.02
C PHE A 42 -2.19 1.60 14.65
N GLY A 43 -1.25 2.38 14.17
CA GLY A 43 -1.27 3.07 12.89
C GLY A 43 -0.52 4.41 12.95
N PRO A 44 -0.16 4.99 11.80
CA PRO A 44 0.51 6.28 11.75
C PRO A 44 -0.43 7.43 12.10
N LYS A 45 0.12 8.44 12.80
CA LYS A 45 -0.56 9.73 12.97
C LYS A 45 -0.78 10.41 11.63
N LYS A 46 -1.69 11.36 11.58
CA LYS A 46 -2.06 12.11 10.38
C LYS A 46 -0.84 12.69 9.65
N ASN A 47 0.10 13.27 10.42
CA ASN A 47 1.29 13.88 9.84
C ASN A 47 2.25 12.86 9.19
N ALA A 48 2.28 11.62 9.67
CA ALA A 48 3.09 10.53 9.12
C ALA A 48 2.34 9.77 8.00
N ALA A 49 1.01 9.65 8.09
CA ALA A 49 0.17 9.02 7.07
C ALA A 49 0.22 9.75 5.71
N ILE A 50 0.76 10.98 5.67
CA ILE A 50 1.03 11.71 4.42
C ILE A 50 1.96 10.92 3.48
N LEU A 51 2.75 9.98 4.00
CA LEU A 51 3.61 9.11 3.19
C LEU A 51 2.81 8.32 2.14
N GLU A 52 1.55 7.96 2.41
CA GLU A 52 0.59 7.43 1.44
C GLU A 52 -0.35 8.52 0.92
N GLY A 53 -0.71 9.46 1.80
CA GLY A 53 -1.71 10.49 1.52
C GLY A 53 -1.29 11.52 0.47
N SER A 54 0.02 11.65 0.17
CA SER A 54 0.53 12.52 -0.89
C SER A 54 1.72 11.86 -1.61
N LYS A 55 1.51 11.56 -2.88
CA LYS A 55 2.55 11.02 -3.77
C LYS A 55 3.64 12.07 -4.04
N ALA A 56 3.25 13.33 -4.17
CA ALA A 56 4.19 14.44 -4.34
C ALA A 56 5.12 14.54 -3.12
N PHE A 57 4.56 14.50 -1.90
CA PHE A 57 5.37 14.48 -0.68
C PHE A 57 6.35 13.30 -0.65
N SER A 58 5.87 12.08 -0.95
CA SER A 58 6.71 10.88 -0.93
C SER A 58 7.86 10.98 -1.92
N LYS A 59 7.59 11.52 -3.12
CA LYS A 59 8.62 11.72 -4.15
C LYS A 59 9.65 12.76 -3.71
N ASP A 60 9.19 13.89 -3.18
CA ASP A 60 10.09 14.93 -2.67
C ASP A 60 10.92 14.44 -1.49
N LEU A 61 10.34 13.63 -0.59
CA LEU A 61 11.05 12.94 0.49
C LEU A 61 12.16 12.04 -0.07
N MET A 62 11.82 11.16 -1.01
CA MET A 62 12.78 10.23 -1.62
C MET A 62 13.92 10.98 -2.31
N LYS A 63 13.62 12.02 -3.07
CA LYS A 63 14.63 12.87 -3.75
C LYS A 63 15.53 13.56 -2.73
N LYS A 64 14.96 14.16 -1.69
CA LYS A 64 15.71 14.89 -0.64
C LYS A 64 16.68 14.00 0.12
N TYR A 65 16.31 12.76 0.39
CA TYR A 65 17.09 11.82 1.18
C TYR A 65 17.81 10.75 0.36
N ASN A 66 17.85 10.91 -0.98
CA ASN A 66 18.52 10.00 -1.92
C ASN A 66 18.01 8.55 -1.83
N ILE A 67 16.71 8.36 -1.59
CA ILE A 67 16.06 7.05 -1.64
C ILE A 67 15.75 6.73 -3.09
N PRO A 68 16.19 5.57 -3.63
CA PRO A 68 16.00 5.22 -5.04
C PRO A 68 14.51 5.16 -5.43
N THR A 69 14.14 5.93 -6.45
CA THR A 69 12.79 5.96 -7.03
C THR A 69 12.85 6.43 -8.49
N ALA A 70 11.73 6.38 -9.21
CA ALA A 70 11.58 6.93 -10.56
C ALA A 70 11.91 8.42 -10.60
N ALA A 71 12.51 8.90 -11.68
CA ALA A 71 12.58 10.33 -11.96
C ALA A 71 11.17 10.91 -12.07
N TYR A 72 10.96 12.09 -11.53
CA TYR A 72 9.62 12.68 -11.45
C TYR A 72 9.66 14.21 -11.46
N GLU A 73 8.51 14.80 -11.79
CA GLU A 73 8.22 16.23 -11.59
C GLU A 73 6.80 16.41 -11.07
N ASN A 74 6.59 17.39 -10.20
CA ASN A 74 5.30 17.75 -9.62
C ASN A 74 4.71 18.96 -10.31
N PHE A 75 3.41 18.91 -10.65
CA PHE A 75 2.69 20.01 -11.32
C PHE A 75 1.42 20.36 -10.56
N THR A 76 1.21 21.67 -10.35
CA THR A 76 -0.04 22.25 -9.83
C THR A 76 -0.77 23.04 -10.91
N ASP A 77 -0.15 23.28 -12.07
CA ASP A 77 -0.72 23.94 -13.23
C ASP A 77 -0.72 23.00 -14.44
N ALA A 78 -1.89 22.80 -15.03
CA ALA A 78 -2.06 21.91 -16.19
C ALA A 78 -1.26 22.38 -17.43
N LYS A 79 -1.09 23.69 -17.62
CA LYS A 79 -0.36 24.22 -18.77
C LYS A 79 1.15 23.94 -18.65
N GLU A 80 1.68 24.04 -17.43
CA GLU A 80 3.08 23.69 -17.17
C GLU A 80 3.31 22.20 -17.38
N ALA A 81 2.39 21.35 -16.91
CA ALA A 81 2.43 19.92 -17.14
C ALA A 81 2.41 19.58 -18.64
N LEU A 82 1.48 20.17 -19.40
CA LEU A 82 1.40 19.99 -20.86
C LEU A 82 2.68 20.40 -21.58
N LYS A 83 3.27 21.52 -21.18
CA LYS A 83 4.55 21.99 -21.75
C LYS A 83 5.70 21.02 -21.46
N TYR A 84 5.76 20.49 -20.25
CA TYR A 84 6.76 19.48 -19.88
C TYR A 84 6.63 18.22 -20.74
N LEU A 85 5.40 17.74 -20.96
CA LEU A 85 5.11 16.53 -21.73
C LEU A 85 5.54 16.63 -23.20
N GLU A 86 5.65 17.82 -23.78
CA GLU A 86 6.13 18.00 -25.16
C GLU A 86 7.58 17.55 -25.36
N THR A 87 8.36 17.52 -24.29
CA THR A 87 9.77 17.11 -24.30
C THR A 87 10.03 15.80 -23.55
N ALA A 88 9.00 15.21 -22.95
CA ALA A 88 9.10 13.99 -22.17
C ALA A 88 9.34 12.76 -23.06
N LYS A 89 9.98 11.75 -22.48
CA LYS A 89 10.15 10.44 -23.13
C LYS A 89 8.96 9.54 -22.74
N PHE A 90 8.44 8.80 -23.70
CA PHE A 90 7.34 7.86 -23.47
C PHE A 90 7.83 6.41 -23.49
N PRO A 91 7.15 5.48 -22.74
CA PRO A 91 5.97 5.74 -21.92
C PRO A 91 6.27 6.56 -20.66
N ILE A 92 5.22 7.20 -20.10
CA ILE A 92 5.28 8.02 -18.88
C ILE A 92 4.10 7.70 -17.96
N VAL A 93 4.25 7.96 -16.66
CA VAL A 93 3.21 7.70 -15.67
C VAL A 93 2.70 9.01 -15.08
N LEU A 94 1.39 9.24 -15.14
CA LEU A 94 0.73 10.36 -14.49
C LEU A 94 0.00 9.86 -13.26
N LYS A 95 0.24 10.49 -12.10
CA LYS A 95 -0.40 10.14 -10.83
C LYS A 95 -1.08 11.34 -10.21
N ALA A 96 -2.37 11.22 -9.88
CA ALA A 96 -3.07 12.19 -9.04
C ALA A 96 -2.48 12.14 -7.61
N ASP A 97 -2.29 13.31 -6.99
CA ASP A 97 -1.74 13.43 -5.64
C ASP A 97 -2.83 13.22 -4.58
N GLY A 98 -2.89 12.05 -3.98
CA GLY A 98 -3.87 11.67 -2.96
C GLY A 98 -4.29 10.21 -3.05
N LEU A 99 -5.24 9.84 -2.20
CA LEU A 99 -5.71 8.45 -2.04
C LEU A 99 -6.58 7.93 -3.20
N ALA A 100 -6.75 8.53 -4.28
CA ALA A 100 -7.54 8.21 -5.49
C ALA A 100 -8.03 6.75 -5.66
N LEU A 101 -8.21 5.99 -4.58
CA LEU A 101 -8.64 4.58 -4.49
C LEU A 101 -7.85 3.65 -5.46
N GLY A 102 -6.54 3.89 -5.61
CA GLY A 102 -5.69 3.14 -6.55
C GLY A 102 -5.96 3.42 -8.04
N LYS A 103 -6.93 4.29 -8.36
CA LYS A 103 -7.35 4.58 -9.75
C LYS A 103 -6.73 5.84 -10.34
N GLY A 104 -5.99 6.60 -9.55
CA GLY A 104 -5.38 7.87 -9.95
C GLY A 104 -4.03 7.72 -10.67
N VAL A 105 -3.72 6.56 -11.23
CA VAL A 105 -2.47 6.26 -11.96
C VAL A 105 -2.81 5.95 -13.41
N LEU A 106 -2.20 6.69 -14.34
CA LEU A 106 -2.37 6.53 -15.78
C LEU A 106 -1.00 6.31 -16.42
N ILE A 107 -0.85 5.19 -17.12
CA ILE A 107 0.32 4.90 -17.95
C ILE A 107 -0.02 5.40 -19.35
N CYS A 108 0.80 6.33 -19.87
CA CYS A 108 0.61 6.97 -21.16
C CYS A 108 1.75 6.57 -22.09
N ASN A 109 1.41 5.95 -23.21
CA ASN A 109 2.39 5.49 -24.21
C ASN A 109 2.69 6.57 -25.26
N THR A 110 1.79 7.56 -25.39
CA THR A 110 1.89 8.64 -26.36
C THR A 110 1.64 10.00 -25.71
N LEU A 111 2.05 11.06 -26.39
CA LEU A 111 1.80 12.44 -25.96
C LEU A 111 0.31 12.73 -25.89
N GLU A 112 -0.48 12.20 -26.81
CA GLU A 112 -1.93 12.38 -26.88
C GLU A 112 -2.61 11.76 -25.67
N GLU A 113 -2.23 10.53 -25.30
CA GLU A 113 -2.72 9.88 -24.09
C GLU A 113 -2.35 10.67 -22.83
N ALA A 114 -1.12 11.21 -22.78
CA ALA A 114 -0.68 12.00 -21.64
C ALA A 114 -1.44 13.35 -21.54
N LYS A 115 -1.73 14.03 -22.66
CA LYS A 115 -2.55 15.25 -22.68
C LYS A 115 -3.97 14.97 -22.17
N GLU A 116 -4.57 13.87 -22.59
CA GLU A 116 -5.88 13.45 -22.06
C GLU A 116 -5.81 13.07 -20.58
N GLY A 117 -4.70 12.46 -20.13
CA GLY A 117 -4.44 12.19 -18.73
C GLY A 117 -4.36 13.47 -17.88
N VAL A 118 -3.67 14.51 -18.35
CA VAL A 118 -3.62 15.84 -17.70
C VAL A 118 -5.02 16.42 -17.58
N ARG A 119 -5.81 16.39 -18.67
CA ARG A 119 -7.19 16.87 -18.65
C ARG A 119 -8.00 16.12 -17.60
N THR A 120 -7.98 14.80 -17.63
CA THR A 120 -8.73 13.92 -16.71
C THR A 120 -8.38 14.20 -15.24
N ILE A 121 -7.09 14.35 -14.93
CA ILE A 121 -6.61 14.52 -13.55
C ILE A 121 -6.80 15.97 -13.08
N MET A 122 -6.30 16.95 -13.84
CA MET A 122 -6.14 18.33 -13.37
C MET A 122 -7.29 19.25 -13.75
N GLU A 123 -7.87 19.08 -14.95
CA GLU A 123 -8.95 19.96 -15.44
C GLU A 123 -10.32 19.44 -15.05
N ASP A 124 -10.66 18.19 -15.42
CA ASP A 124 -11.95 17.57 -15.11
C ASP A 124 -12.05 17.14 -13.64
N LYS A 125 -10.92 17.08 -12.94
CA LYS A 125 -10.81 16.68 -11.54
C LYS A 125 -11.55 15.38 -11.22
N LYS A 126 -11.41 14.38 -12.08
CA LYS A 126 -12.07 13.07 -11.93
C LYS A 126 -11.77 12.43 -10.57
N PHE A 127 -10.65 12.77 -9.95
CA PHE A 127 -10.21 12.29 -8.63
C PHE A 127 -10.41 13.35 -7.52
N GLY A 128 -11.29 14.34 -7.74
CA GLY A 128 -11.58 15.38 -6.77
C GLY A 128 -10.35 16.24 -6.46
N THR A 129 -10.13 16.53 -5.18
CA THR A 129 -9.01 17.36 -4.71
C THR A 129 -7.64 16.73 -4.97
N ALA A 130 -7.56 15.39 -5.13
CA ALA A 130 -6.32 14.71 -5.51
C ALA A 130 -5.79 15.17 -6.90
N GLY A 131 -6.67 15.69 -7.76
CA GLY A 131 -6.29 16.27 -9.05
C GLY A 131 -5.74 17.70 -8.97
N ASN A 132 -5.60 18.31 -7.80
CA ASN A 132 -5.00 19.63 -7.66
C ASN A 132 -3.49 19.63 -7.89
N THR A 133 -2.85 18.51 -7.61
CA THR A 133 -1.44 18.26 -7.90
C THR A 133 -1.33 16.95 -8.70
N MET A 134 -0.44 16.92 -9.66
CA MET A 134 -0.15 15.75 -10.45
C MET A 134 1.36 15.46 -10.41
N VAL A 135 1.72 14.21 -10.19
CA VAL A 135 3.09 13.72 -10.30
C VAL A 135 3.25 13.07 -11.68
N VAL A 136 4.26 13.49 -12.40
CA VAL A 136 4.67 12.91 -13.68
C VAL A 136 5.95 12.13 -13.44
N GLU A 137 5.94 10.82 -13.71
CA GLU A 137 7.07 9.93 -13.45
C GLU A 137 7.55 9.23 -14.72
N GLU A 138 8.84 8.93 -14.78
CA GLU A 138 9.34 7.98 -15.77
C GLU A 138 8.67 6.61 -15.58
N PHE A 139 8.42 5.93 -16.70
CA PHE A 139 7.92 4.56 -16.65
C PHE A 139 9.07 3.60 -16.33
N MET A 140 9.02 2.98 -15.18
CA MET A 140 10.00 1.96 -14.79
C MET A 140 9.62 0.61 -15.36
N THR A 141 10.61 -0.15 -15.83
CA THR A 141 10.47 -1.54 -16.26
C THR A 141 11.17 -2.46 -15.27
N GLY A 142 10.58 -3.60 -14.98
CA GLY A 142 11.12 -4.56 -14.02
C GLY A 142 10.04 -5.47 -13.45
N ARG A 143 10.33 -6.06 -12.31
CA ARG A 143 9.35 -6.85 -11.55
C ARG A 143 8.90 -6.10 -10.31
N GLU A 144 7.60 -6.04 -10.12
CA GLU A 144 7.04 -5.51 -8.89
C GLU A 144 7.17 -6.55 -7.77
N VAL A 145 7.59 -6.09 -6.59
CA VAL A 145 7.63 -6.87 -5.36
C VAL A 145 7.12 -5.99 -4.22
N SER A 146 6.33 -6.57 -3.35
CA SER A 146 5.80 -5.92 -2.16
C SER A 146 6.58 -6.35 -0.93
N VAL A 147 6.98 -5.39 -0.10
CA VAL A 147 7.61 -5.66 1.20
C VAL A 147 6.92 -4.81 2.26
N LEU A 148 6.38 -5.47 3.27
CA LEU A 148 5.76 -4.82 4.42
C LEU A 148 6.76 -4.74 5.57
N SER A 149 6.56 -3.78 6.46
CA SER A 149 7.39 -3.63 7.64
C SER A 149 6.61 -3.09 8.82
N PHE A 150 7.00 -3.48 10.03
CA PHE A 150 6.60 -2.81 11.26
C PHE A 150 7.58 -1.69 11.59
N VAL A 151 7.06 -0.55 12.09
CA VAL A 151 7.85 0.65 12.41
C VAL A 151 7.35 1.27 13.71
N ASP A 152 8.28 1.72 14.59
CA ASP A 152 7.99 2.36 15.87
C ASP A 152 8.44 3.84 15.96
N GLY A 153 8.70 4.46 14.83
CA GLY A 153 9.22 5.83 14.73
C GLY A 153 10.74 5.92 14.54
N LYS A 154 11.48 4.89 14.88
CA LYS A 154 12.97 4.82 14.80
C LYS A 154 13.47 3.48 14.25
N THR A 155 12.85 2.39 14.71
CA THR A 155 13.20 1.00 14.34
C THR A 155 12.26 0.51 13.25
N ILE A 156 12.81 -0.23 12.29
CA ILE A 156 12.04 -0.93 11.27
C ILE A 156 12.34 -2.43 11.31
N LYS A 157 11.31 -3.27 11.27
CA LYS A 157 11.39 -4.72 11.14
C LYS A 157 10.70 -5.15 9.86
N ILE A 158 11.47 -5.74 8.96
CA ILE A 158 11.03 -6.12 7.62
C ILE A 158 10.31 -7.47 7.67
N MET A 159 9.15 -7.55 7.04
CA MET A 159 8.40 -8.80 6.87
C MET A 159 8.89 -9.56 5.62
N SER A 160 8.43 -10.80 5.47
CA SER A 160 8.68 -11.57 4.26
C SER A 160 8.14 -10.86 3.02
N SER A 161 8.88 -10.94 1.91
CA SER A 161 8.45 -10.37 0.63
C SER A 161 7.20 -11.05 0.09
N ALA A 162 6.44 -10.34 -0.73
CA ALA A 162 5.25 -10.84 -1.41
C ALA A 162 5.21 -10.35 -2.86
N GLN A 163 4.44 -11.01 -3.70
CA GLN A 163 4.25 -10.61 -5.08
C GLN A 163 2.79 -10.70 -5.48
N ASP A 164 2.21 -9.54 -5.75
CA ASP A 164 0.83 -9.38 -6.18
C ASP A 164 0.68 -9.56 -7.71
N HIS A 165 -0.51 -10.05 -8.12
CA HIS A 165 -0.92 -10.20 -9.51
C HIS A 165 -2.09 -9.26 -9.79
N LYS A 166 -1.79 -8.07 -10.28
CA LYS A 166 -2.76 -6.97 -10.44
C LYS A 166 -3.65 -7.09 -11.67
N ARG A 167 -3.22 -7.82 -12.71
CA ARG A 167 -3.97 -7.93 -13.96
C ARG A 167 -5.09 -8.96 -13.87
N ALA A 168 -6.25 -8.63 -14.47
CA ALA A 168 -7.45 -9.47 -14.42
C ALA A 168 -7.36 -10.74 -15.28
N GLY A 169 -6.55 -10.75 -16.34
CA GLY A 169 -6.47 -11.83 -17.33
C GLY A 169 -5.20 -12.65 -17.25
N ASP A 170 -5.24 -13.83 -17.81
CA ASP A 170 -4.12 -14.75 -17.90
C ASP A 170 -2.91 -14.12 -18.60
N GLY A 171 -1.71 -14.51 -18.18
CA GLY A 171 -0.47 -14.00 -18.77
C GLY A 171 -0.20 -12.51 -18.49
N ASP A 172 -0.67 -12.01 -17.35
CA ASP A 172 -0.50 -10.60 -16.94
C ASP A 172 -1.11 -9.60 -17.93
N THR A 173 -2.34 -9.90 -18.38
CA THR A 173 -3.09 -9.11 -19.36
C THR A 173 -4.37 -8.50 -18.77
N GLY A 174 -5.01 -7.61 -19.54
CA GLY A 174 -6.28 -7.00 -19.15
C GLY A 174 -6.10 -5.79 -18.21
N LEU A 175 -7.16 -5.44 -17.51
CA LEU A 175 -7.21 -4.28 -16.63
C LEU A 175 -6.54 -4.55 -15.27
N ASN A 176 -6.00 -3.51 -14.68
CA ASN A 176 -5.55 -3.56 -13.29
C ASN A 176 -6.74 -3.74 -12.34
N THR A 177 -6.53 -4.55 -11.32
CA THR A 177 -7.50 -4.84 -10.25
C THR A 177 -6.92 -4.43 -8.89
N GLY A 178 -7.62 -4.75 -7.82
CA GLY A 178 -7.08 -4.66 -6.46
C GLY A 178 -6.18 -5.84 -6.06
N GLY A 179 -5.78 -6.69 -7.02
CA GLY A 179 -5.04 -7.92 -6.81
C GLY A 179 -5.90 -9.16 -7.06
N MET A 180 -5.42 -10.07 -7.90
CA MET A 180 -6.09 -11.34 -8.25
C MET A 180 -5.48 -12.53 -7.52
N GLY A 181 -4.46 -12.28 -6.74
CA GLY A 181 -3.76 -13.25 -5.94
C GLY A 181 -2.36 -12.78 -5.61
N ASN A 182 -1.76 -13.45 -4.64
CA ASN A 182 -0.45 -13.08 -4.13
C ASN A 182 0.28 -14.35 -3.66
N PHE A 183 1.59 -14.30 -3.56
CA PHE A 183 2.37 -15.33 -2.90
C PHE A 183 3.55 -14.74 -2.11
N SER A 184 3.99 -15.45 -1.09
CA SER A 184 5.12 -15.10 -0.23
C SER A 184 5.91 -16.36 0.11
N PRO A 185 7.27 -16.33 0.07
CA PRO A 185 8.11 -15.20 -0.36
C PRO A 185 8.17 -15.06 -1.88
N SER A 186 8.53 -13.87 -2.37
CA SER A 186 8.82 -13.68 -3.80
C SER A 186 10.20 -14.27 -4.15
N PRO A 187 10.31 -15.15 -5.16
CA PRO A 187 11.59 -15.73 -5.58
C PRO A 187 12.52 -14.71 -6.26
N PHE A 188 12.00 -13.52 -6.60
CA PHE A 188 12.78 -12.45 -7.19
C PHE A 188 13.37 -11.50 -6.15
N TYR A 189 12.96 -11.63 -4.90
CA TYR A 189 13.49 -10.86 -3.78
C TYR A 189 14.64 -11.64 -3.15
N THR A 190 15.83 -11.54 -3.78
CA THR A 190 17.04 -12.22 -3.34
C THR A 190 17.72 -11.52 -2.16
N ASP A 191 18.71 -12.18 -1.55
CA ASP A 191 19.49 -11.58 -0.47
C ASP A 191 20.20 -10.30 -0.89
N GLU A 192 20.68 -10.21 -2.16
CA GLU A 192 21.31 -9.00 -2.69
C GLU A 192 20.31 -7.85 -2.81
N VAL A 193 19.07 -8.15 -3.21
CA VAL A 193 17.98 -7.16 -3.25
C VAL A 193 17.64 -6.68 -1.86
N ASP A 194 17.54 -7.60 -0.90
CA ASP A 194 17.23 -7.29 0.50
C ASP A 194 18.33 -6.43 1.14
N ASP A 195 19.60 -6.79 0.95
CA ASP A 195 20.74 -6.02 1.45
C ASP A 195 20.77 -4.60 0.86
N PHE A 196 20.49 -4.47 -0.44
CA PHE A 196 20.38 -3.15 -1.08
C PHE A 196 19.23 -2.32 -0.45
N CYS A 197 18.05 -2.93 -0.30
CA CYS A 197 16.89 -2.26 0.25
C CYS A 197 17.08 -1.87 1.72
N LYS A 198 17.68 -2.73 2.53
CA LYS A 198 18.07 -2.41 3.92
C LYS A 198 18.99 -1.21 3.99
N LYS A 199 19.98 -1.15 3.09
CA LYS A 199 21.00 -0.11 3.09
C LYS A 199 20.49 1.24 2.60
N TYR A 200 19.64 1.26 1.57
CA TYR A 200 19.32 2.48 0.83
C TYR A 200 17.85 2.89 0.88
N ILE A 201 16.93 2.01 1.30
CA ILE A 201 15.50 2.26 1.22
C ILE A 201 14.84 2.23 2.60
N TYR A 202 14.88 1.11 3.31
CA TYR A 202 14.01 0.89 4.46
C TYR A 202 14.30 1.82 5.63
N GLN A 203 15.48 1.69 6.25
CA GLN A 203 15.86 2.56 7.36
C GLN A 203 15.96 4.03 6.91
N ALA A 204 16.44 4.28 5.68
CA ALA A 204 16.50 5.62 5.13
C ALA A 204 15.13 6.31 5.06
N THR A 205 14.06 5.56 4.77
CA THR A 205 12.68 6.08 4.78
C THR A 205 12.23 6.48 6.19
N VAL A 206 12.45 5.61 7.18
CA VAL A 206 12.09 5.88 8.58
C VAL A 206 12.86 7.08 9.12
N ASP A 207 14.17 7.14 8.86
CA ASP A 207 15.03 8.26 9.27
C ASP A 207 14.61 9.57 8.60
N ALA A 208 14.25 9.51 7.30
CA ALA A 208 13.77 10.68 6.57
C ALA A 208 12.48 11.23 7.18
N MET A 209 11.50 10.35 7.45
CA MET A 209 10.25 10.73 8.10
C MET A 209 10.48 11.34 9.48
N ALA A 210 11.37 10.77 10.30
CA ALA A 210 11.73 11.31 11.60
C ALA A 210 12.40 12.69 11.49
N LYS A 211 13.32 12.89 10.52
CA LYS A 211 13.99 14.18 10.25
C LYS A 211 13.02 15.26 9.78
N GLU A 212 11.92 14.88 9.09
CA GLU A 212 10.84 15.81 8.72
C GLU A 212 9.89 16.12 9.91
N GLY A 213 10.18 15.61 11.11
CA GLY A 213 9.30 15.78 12.28
C GLY A 213 8.01 14.98 12.19
N ARG A 214 8.02 13.88 11.42
CA ARG A 214 6.89 13.00 11.15
C ARG A 214 7.23 11.54 11.46
N PRO A 215 7.67 11.22 12.70
CA PRO A 215 8.02 9.83 13.03
C PRO A 215 6.84 8.91 12.72
N PHE A 216 7.12 7.81 12.02
CA PHE A 216 6.10 6.89 11.52
C PHE A 216 5.98 5.69 12.47
N THR A 217 4.80 5.46 13.02
CA THR A 217 4.47 4.25 13.80
C THR A 217 3.38 3.49 13.09
N GLY A 218 3.58 2.19 12.85
CA GLY A 218 2.60 1.38 12.13
C GLY A 218 3.24 0.48 11.09
N VAL A 219 2.52 0.20 10.00
CA VAL A 219 3.02 -0.56 8.87
C VAL A 219 3.37 0.37 7.71
N ILE A 220 4.61 0.28 7.22
CA ILE A 220 4.97 0.82 5.90
C ILE A 220 4.98 -0.35 4.91
N PHE A 221 4.21 -0.20 3.86
CA PHE A 221 4.26 -1.04 2.67
C PHE A 221 5.16 -0.36 1.64
N PHE A 222 6.18 -1.06 1.21
CA PHE A 222 7.06 -0.67 0.13
C PHE A 222 6.66 -1.41 -1.14
N GLY A 223 6.09 -0.69 -2.12
CA GLY A 223 6.01 -1.18 -3.49
C GLY A 223 7.35 -0.95 -4.17
N LEU A 224 8.01 -2.02 -4.54
CA LEU A 224 9.34 -1.98 -5.17
C LEU A 224 9.25 -2.39 -6.64
N MET A 225 10.01 -1.72 -7.49
CA MET A 225 10.30 -2.14 -8.84
C MET A 225 11.75 -2.63 -8.88
N LEU A 226 11.96 -3.91 -9.16
CA LEU A 226 13.30 -4.49 -9.37
C LEU A 226 13.71 -4.21 -10.82
N THR A 227 14.42 -3.12 -11.01
CA THR A 227 14.89 -2.66 -12.33
C THR A 227 16.30 -3.20 -12.63
N GLU A 228 16.77 -3.05 -13.87
CA GLU A 228 18.15 -3.39 -14.26
C GLU A 228 19.20 -2.57 -13.48
N ASP A 229 18.84 -1.34 -13.06
CA ASP A 229 19.70 -0.45 -12.27
C ASP A 229 19.62 -0.73 -10.75
N GLY A 230 18.86 -1.74 -10.33
CA GLY A 230 18.60 -2.11 -8.94
C GLY A 230 17.19 -1.76 -8.46
N PRO A 231 16.88 -2.07 -7.19
CA PRO A 231 15.57 -1.81 -6.60
C PRO A 231 15.27 -0.31 -6.49
N LYS A 232 14.06 0.10 -6.90
CA LYS A 232 13.53 1.45 -6.77
C LYS A 232 12.16 1.43 -6.10
N VAL A 233 11.86 2.41 -5.26
CA VAL A 233 10.54 2.55 -4.67
C VAL A 233 9.55 3.04 -5.73
N LEU A 234 8.50 2.26 -5.94
CA LEU A 234 7.39 2.60 -6.82
C LEU A 234 6.36 3.46 -6.08
N GLU A 235 6.01 3.04 -4.85
CA GLU A 235 5.07 3.74 -3.98
C GLU A 235 5.22 3.28 -2.52
N TYR A 236 4.67 4.08 -1.61
CA TYR A 236 4.45 3.70 -0.22
C TYR A 236 2.96 3.59 0.08
N ASN A 237 2.60 2.66 0.97
CA ASN A 237 1.31 2.70 1.64
C ASN A 237 1.53 2.66 3.18
N ALA A 238 0.66 3.31 3.92
CA ALA A 238 0.78 3.52 5.37
C ALA A 238 -0.04 2.49 6.18
N ARG A 239 -0.21 1.30 5.62
CA ARG A 239 -1.07 0.21 6.13
C ARG A 239 -0.66 -1.12 5.53
N PHE A 240 -1.30 -2.21 5.99
CA PHE A 240 -1.18 -3.51 5.35
C PHE A 240 -1.66 -3.49 3.90
N GLY A 241 -1.06 -4.34 3.06
CA GLY A 241 -1.53 -4.58 1.69
C GLY A 241 -2.69 -5.59 1.64
N ASP A 242 -3.48 -5.50 0.61
CA ASP A 242 -4.52 -6.47 0.23
C ASP A 242 -4.33 -6.80 -1.25
N PRO A 243 -3.86 -8.03 -1.60
CA PRO A 243 -3.84 -9.26 -0.80
C PRO A 243 -2.50 -9.68 -0.16
N GLU A 244 -1.55 -8.77 0.10
CA GLU A 244 -0.25 -9.13 0.68
C GLU A 244 -0.38 -9.66 2.11
N ALA A 245 -1.24 -9.06 2.94
CA ALA A 245 -1.45 -9.50 4.31
C ALA A 245 -1.85 -10.98 4.39
N GLN A 246 -2.65 -11.46 3.43
CA GLN A 246 -3.15 -12.82 3.37
C GLN A 246 -2.07 -13.88 3.12
N VAL A 247 -0.90 -13.49 2.64
CA VAL A 247 0.22 -14.41 2.37
C VAL A 247 1.41 -14.17 3.28
N VAL A 248 1.54 -12.99 3.87
CA VAL A 248 2.65 -12.65 4.76
C VAL A 248 2.34 -13.02 6.21
N LEU A 249 1.16 -12.60 6.71
CA LEU A 249 0.81 -12.81 8.12
C LEU A 249 0.66 -14.28 8.54
N PRO A 250 0.08 -15.19 7.72
CA PRO A 250 0.01 -16.61 8.08
C PRO A 250 1.37 -17.28 8.28
N ARG A 251 2.45 -16.70 7.75
CA ARG A 251 3.83 -17.19 7.90
C ARG A 251 4.55 -16.60 9.10
N MET A 252 3.99 -15.59 9.76
CA MET A 252 4.62 -14.93 10.90
C MET A 252 4.50 -15.81 12.15
N LYS A 253 5.63 -16.04 12.86
CA LYS A 253 5.67 -16.85 14.09
C LYS A 253 5.31 -16.09 15.35
N ASN A 254 5.56 -14.78 15.34
CA ASN A 254 5.26 -13.91 16.47
C ASN A 254 3.75 -13.67 16.61
N ASP A 255 3.28 -13.48 17.84
CA ASP A 255 1.96 -12.90 18.04
C ASP A 255 1.93 -11.48 17.46
N ILE A 256 0.96 -11.22 16.58
CA ILE A 256 0.86 -9.95 15.88
C ILE A 256 0.54 -8.79 16.82
N ILE A 257 -0.20 -9.06 17.91
CA ILE A 257 -0.56 -8.04 18.90
C ILE A 257 0.68 -7.60 19.67
N ASP A 258 1.52 -8.54 20.10
CA ASP A 258 2.79 -8.23 20.79
C ASP A 258 3.69 -7.33 19.94
N VAL A 259 3.78 -7.62 18.63
CA VAL A 259 4.58 -6.81 17.70
C VAL A 259 3.98 -5.41 17.51
N MET A 260 2.65 -5.31 17.37
CA MET A 260 1.97 -4.02 17.19
C MET A 260 2.03 -3.18 18.48
N GLU A 261 1.91 -3.81 19.66
CA GLU A 261 2.10 -3.10 20.95
C GLU A 261 3.54 -2.60 21.08
N ALA A 262 4.53 -3.40 20.70
CA ALA A 262 5.93 -2.96 20.70
C ALA A 262 6.16 -1.77 19.75
N CYS A 263 5.45 -1.68 18.62
CA CYS A 263 5.49 -0.51 17.75
C CYS A 263 4.93 0.74 18.45
N VAL A 264 3.78 0.61 19.13
CA VAL A 264 3.13 1.74 19.82
C VAL A 264 3.93 2.20 21.03
N ASP A 265 4.51 1.25 21.74
CA ASP A 265 5.29 1.51 22.97
C ASP A 265 6.76 1.89 22.67
N GLY A 266 7.20 1.88 21.39
CA GLY A 266 8.55 2.29 20.95
C GLY A 266 9.65 1.30 21.36
N THR A 267 9.32 0.02 21.48
CA THR A 267 10.19 -1.09 21.91
C THR A 267 10.38 -2.16 20.84
N LEU A 268 10.12 -1.82 19.59
CA LEU A 268 10.19 -2.76 18.45
C LEU A 268 11.60 -3.35 18.24
N ASP A 269 12.64 -2.66 18.72
CA ASP A 269 14.01 -3.17 18.70
C ASP A 269 14.20 -4.44 19.51
N THR A 270 13.36 -4.70 20.53
CA THR A 270 13.37 -5.92 21.35
C THR A 270 12.73 -7.13 20.68
N ILE A 271 11.96 -6.92 19.62
CA ILE A 271 11.26 -7.99 18.90
C ILE A 271 12.22 -8.69 17.93
N ASP A 272 12.33 -9.99 18.01
CA ASP A 272 12.92 -10.85 16.99
C ASP A 272 11.81 -11.33 16.06
N LEU A 273 11.61 -10.61 14.94
CA LEU A 273 10.53 -10.89 13.99
C LEU A 273 10.89 -12.11 13.13
N GLN A 274 10.12 -13.20 13.24
CA GLN A 274 10.39 -14.47 12.58
C GLN A 274 9.24 -14.92 11.68
N PHE A 275 9.59 -15.60 10.60
CA PHE A 275 8.66 -16.21 9.65
C PHE A 275 8.95 -17.70 9.48
N GLU A 276 7.93 -18.47 9.09
CA GLU A 276 8.08 -19.85 8.67
C GLU A 276 8.83 -19.94 7.34
N ASP A 277 9.57 -21.04 7.13
CA ASP A 277 10.31 -21.29 5.88
C ASP A 277 9.42 -21.78 4.73
N ASN A 278 8.14 -22.00 4.98
CA ASN A 278 7.16 -22.40 3.99
C ASN A 278 6.78 -21.25 3.04
N ALA A 279 6.01 -21.54 2.01
CA ALA A 279 5.38 -20.55 1.14
C ALA A 279 3.88 -20.46 1.44
N CYS A 280 3.31 -19.26 1.22
CA CYS A 280 1.88 -19.04 1.28
C CYS A 280 1.39 -18.47 -0.06
N VAL A 281 0.26 -18.95 -0.53
CA VAL A 281 -0.38 -18.49 -1.79
C VAL A 281 -1.81 -18.08 -1.51
N CYS A 282 -2.19 -16.93 -2.02
CA CYS A 282 -3.56 -16.41 -1.98
C CYS A 282 -4.12 -16.37 -3.40
N VAL A 283 -5.32 -16.90 -3.58
CA VAL A 283 -6.06 -16.83 -4.85
C VAL A 283 -7.35 -16.05 -4.63
N VAL A 284 -7.57 -15.02 -5.44
CA VAL A 284 -8.79 -14.21 -5.38
C VAL A 284 -9.79 -14.71 -6.40
N LEU A 285 -10.95 -15.16 -5.91
CA LEU A 285 -12.10 -15.51 -6.74
C LEU A 285 -13.02 -14.29 -6.85
N ALA A 286 -13.29 -13.83 -8.06
CA ALA A 286 -14.13 -12.68 -8.34
C ALA A 286 -15.30 -13.04 -9.25
N SER A 287 -16.40 -12.28 -9.14
CA SER A 287 -17.54 -12.41 -10.06
C SER A 287 -17.15 -12.02 -11.48
N ASP A 288 -17.78 -12.63 -12.46
CA ASP A 288 -17.58 -12.32 -13.87
C ASP A 288 -17.82 -10.83 -14.17
N GLY A 289 -16.96 -10.26 -15.02
CA GLY A 289 -16.94 -8.84 -15.35
C GLY A 289 -16.15 -7.94 -14.38
N TYR A 290 -15.58 -8.50 -13.30
CA TYR A 290 -14.65 -7.75 -12.42
C TYR A 290 -13.38 -7.33 -13.21
N PRO A 291 -12.84 -6.10 -13.04
CA PRO A 291 -13.18 -5.06 -12.08
C PRO A 291 -14.19 -4.00 -12.57
N VAL A 292 -14.74 -4.12 -13.77
CA VAL A 292 -15.53 -3.05 -14.42
C VAL A 292 -16.98 -3.04 -13.95
N LYS A 293 -17.71 -4.09 -14.33
CA LYS A 293 -19.11 -4.26 -13.96
C LYS A 293 -19.36 -5.73 -13.66
N TYR A 294 -19.74 -6.02 -12.44
CA TYR A 294 -19.97 -7.38 -11.97
C TYR A 294 -21.18 -7.43 -11.05
N GLU A 295 -21.85 -8.58 -11.03
CA GLU A 295 -22.96 -8.82 -10.14
C GLU A 295 -22.48 -9.19 -8.73
N LYS A 296 -23.31 -8.90 -7.74
CA LYS A 296 -23.05 -9.15 -6.32
C LYS A 296 -24.17 -10.01 -5.72
N GLY A 297 -23.89 -10.61 -4.57
CA GLY A 297 -24.90 -11.36 -3.80
C GLY A 297 -25.05 -12.82 -4.22
N PHE A 298 -24.14 -13.38 -5.01
CA PHE A 298 -24.11 -14.81 -5.28
C PHE A 298 -23.86 -15.61 -3.99
N LYS A 299 -24.61 -16.70 -3.85
CA LYS A 299 -24.39 -17.63 -2.75
C LYS A 299 -23.09 -18.38 -2.94
N ILE A 300 -22.19 -18.27 -1.98
CA ILE A 300 -20.95 -19.04 -1.95
C ILE A 300 -21.22 -20.36 -1.23
N THR A 301 -20.77 -21.48 -1.80
CA THR A 301 -20.94 -22.83 -1.26
C THR A 301 -19.60 -23.58 -1.35
N GLY A 302 -19.51 -24.71 -0.65
CA GLY A 302 -18.33 -25.58 -0.71
C GLY A 302 -17.32 -25.34 0.43
N PHE A 303 -17.64 -24.50 1.41
CA PHE A 303 -16.78 -24.25 2.56
C PHE A 303 -16.48 -25.53 3.35
N GLU A 304 -17.46 -26.44 3.41
CA GLU A 304 -17.33 -27.74 4.07
C GLU A 304 -16.21 -28.63 3.51
N LYS A 305 -15.72 -28.35 2.31
CA LYS A 305 -14.58 -29.05 1.71
C LYS A 305 -13.23 -28.71 2.35
N PHE A 306 -13.21 -27.64 3.11
CA PHE A 306 -12.01 -27.11 3.79
C PHE A 306 -12.04 -27.37 5.30
N ASP A 307 -13.16 -27.91 5.83
CA ASP A 307 -13.26 -28.24 7.24
C ASP A 307 -12.19 -29.24 7.65
N GLY A 308 -11.46 -28.92 8.73
CA GLY A 308 -10.35 -29.73 9.24
C GLY A 308 -9.07 -29.68 8.41
N LYS A 309 -8.94 -28.78 7.44
CA LYS A 309 -7.71 -28.55 6.69
C LYS A 309 -6.99 -27.34 7.27
N GLU A 310 -5.92 -27.59 8.03
CA GLU A 310 -5.18 -26.56 8.76
C GLU A 310 -4.40 -25.60 7.86
N ASP A 311 -4.06 -26.02 6.61
CA ASP A 311 -3.27 -25.24 5.68
C ASP A 311 -4.12 -24.33 4.75
N TYR A 312 -5.45 -24.28 4.96
CA TYR A 312 -6.36 -23.49 4.12
C TYR A 312 -7.10 -22.44 4.92
N TYR A 313 -6.99 -21.20 4.48
CA TYR A 313 -7.69 -20.05 5.07
C TYR A 313 -8.71 -19.51 4.07
N LEU A 314 -9.98 -19.53 4.42
CA LEU A 314 -11.04 -18.93 3.62
C LEU A 314 -11.38 -17.56 4.19
N SER A 315 -11.25 -16.52 3.38
CA SER A 315 -11.61 -15.16 3.76
C SER A 315 -12.63 -14.58 2.81
N LEU A 316 -13.66 -13.97 3.36
CA LEU A 316 -14.61 -13.14 2.65
C LEU A 316 -14.25 -11.69 2.92
N ILE A 317 -13.96 -10.93 1.86
CA ILE A 317 -13.71 -9.51 2.02
C ILE A 317 -15.01 -8.83 2.41
N HIS A 318 -15.05 -8.41 3.64
CA HIS A 318 -16.02 -7.60 4.34
C HIS A 318 -17.30 -8.26 4.83
N ILE A 319 -17.36 -8.30 6.11
CA ILE A 319 -18.61 -8.30 6.89
C ILE A 319 -19.41 -6.99 6.68
N SER A 320 -18.78 -5.89 6.25
CA SER A 320 -19.40 -4.56 6.16
C SER A 320 -19.69 -4.04 4.75
N GLU A 321 -19.15 -4.68 3.70
CA GLU A 321 -19.49 -4.37 2.31
C GLU A 321 -19.94 -5.63 1.59
N PRO A 322 -20.85 -5.53 0.60
CA PRO A 322 -21.25 -6.69 -0.17
C PRO A 322 -20.01 -7.31 -0.80
N THR A 323 -19.80 -8.57 -0.50
CA THR A 323 -18.65 -9.39 -0.90
C THR A 323 -18.26 -9.15 -2.35
N ARG A 324 -17.08 -8.61 -2.56
CA ARG A 324 -16.54 -8.37 -3.90
C ARG A 324 -15.69 -9.54 -4.38
N ARG A 325 -15.10 -10.30 -3.46
CA ARG A 325 -14.20 -11.43 -3.75
C ARG A 325 -14.05 -12.36 -2.55
N VAL A 326 -13.68 -13.59 -2.84
CA VAL A 326 -13.26 -14.62 -1.86
C VAL A 326 -11.75 -14.79 -2.01
N VAL A 327 -11.05 -14.94 -0.91
CA VAL A 327 -9.62 -15.25 -0.86
C VAL A 327 -9.47 -16.67 -0.30
N ILE A 328 -8.70 -17.53 -0.97
CA ILE A 328 -8.43 -18.91 -0.56
C ILE A 328 -6.93 -19.06 -0.36
#